data_c4fd6e891949b1f3fcfce79d1e72346c
#
_entry.id   c4fd6e891949b1f3fcfce79d1e72346c
#
_cell.length_a   1.000
_cell.length_b   1.000
_cell.length_c   1.000
_cell.angle_alpha   90.00
_cell.angle_beta   90.00
_cell.angle_gamma   90.00
#
_symmetry.space_group_name_H-M   'P 1'
#
loop_
_entity.id
_entity.type
_entity.pdbx_description
1 polymer ?
#
loop_
_entity_poly.entity_id
_entity_poly.type
_entity_poly.pdbx_seq_one_letter_code
_entity_poly.pdbx_strand_id
1 'polypeptide(L)'
;FNHRTNVDVNNRFVCYDIKELGKQLKKIGMLVVQDQVWNRVTINRAAHKTTRYYLDAFHLLLKEEQTASYSVEIWKRYRKWGGIPTGATQNPKDLLSSPEIENILENSDFIYMLNQAAGDRKILAERLNISSEQLAYVTNADPGSGLLFFQNIILPFRDEFPKDTELYKLLTTKPSEVTHDGESG
;
A
#
# COMPACT_ATOMS: atom_id res chain seq x y z
N PHE A 1 15.33 21.36 -8.83
CA PHE A 1 16.13 20.26 -8.29
C PHE A 1 17.58 20.66 -7.90
N ASN A 2 18.01 21.88 -8.15
CA ASN A 2 19.39 22.32 -7.91
C ASN A 2 19.58 23.10 -6.59
N HIS A 3 18.65 23.00 -5.66
CA HIS A 3 18.74 23.62 -4.34
C HIS A 3 18.93 22.58 -3.25
N ARG A 4 19.49 23.00 -2.10
CA ARG A 4 19.55 22.12 -0.93
C ARG A 4 18.14 21.74 -0.49
N THR A 5 17.99 20.53 0.02
CA THR A 5 16.74 20.06 0.61
C THR A 5 16.25 21.02 1.68
N ASN A 6 15.01 21.49 1.52
CA ASN A 6 14.32 22.35 2.50
C ASN A 6 13.32 21.56 3.37
N VAL A 7 13.35 20.24 3.29
CA VAL A 7 12.47 19.34 4.04
C VAL A 7 13.29 18.62 5.10
N ASP A 8 12.83 18.67 6.34
CA ASP A 8 13.41 17.85 7.42
C ASP A 8 12.79 16.44 7.38
N VAL A 9 13.56 15.48 6.92
CA VAL A 9 13.20 14.06 6.85
C VAL A 9 13.75 13.25 8.02
N ASN A 10 14.26 13.87 9.07
CA ASN A 10 14.90 13.18 10.20
C ASN A 10 13.90 12.60 11.20
N ASN A 11 12.62 12.95 11.10
CA ASN A 11 11.60 12.44 11.96
C ASN A 11 11.40 10.91 11.81
N ARG A 12 10.98 10.27 12.91
CA ARG A 12 10.66 8.84 12.92
C ARG A 12 9.49 8.50 12.01
N PHE A 13 8.54 9.40 11.87
CA PHE A 13 7.39 9.30 10.98
C PHE A 13 7.42 10.46 9.98
N VAL A 14 7.41 10.13 8.69
CA VAL A 14 7.42 11.10 7.59
C VAL A 14 6.31 10.73 6.62
N CYS A 15 5.49 11.69 6.24
CA CYS A 15 4.45 11.55 5.22
C CYS A 15 4.81 12.44 4.03
N TYR A 16 4.80 11.86 2.84
CA TYR A 16 4.98 12.59 1.58
C TYR A 16 3.62 12.71 0.90
N ASP A 17 3.04 13.90 0.92
CA ASP A 17 1.86 14.20 0.13
C ASP A 17 2.27 14.69 -1.27
N ILE A 18 1.88 13.93 -2.29
CA ILE A 18 2.14 14.24 -3.69
C ILE A 18 0.85 14.57 -4.46
N LYS A 19 -0.27 14.77 -3.75
CA LYS A 19 -1.59 15.02 -4.35
C LYS A 19 -1.61 16.27 -5.22
N GLU A 20 -1.00 17.35 -4.72
CA GLU A 20 -0.96 18.66 -5.39
C GLU A 20 0.00 18.71 -6.60
N LEU A 21 0.81 17.66 -6.80
CA LEU A 21 1.66 17.57 -7.97
C LEU A 21 0.81 17.28 -9.22
N GLY A 22 0.83 18.19 -10.20
CA GLY A 22 0.18 17.98 -11.50
C GLY A 22 0.70 16.70 -12.18
N LYS A 23 -0.04 16.17 -13.15
CA LYS A 23 0.24 14.87 -13.80
C LYS A 23 1.68 14.71 -14.27
N GLN A 24 2.30 15.78 -14.79
CA GLN A 24 3.69 15.74 -15.30
C GLN A 24 4.72 15.61 -14.18
N LEU A 25 4.50 16.30 -13.05
CA LEU A 25 5.44 16.30 -11.93
C LEU A 25 5.22 15.11 -10.99
N LYS A 26 4.04 14.49 -11.01
CA LYS A 26 3.71 13.38 -10.11
C LYS A 26 4.65 12.20 -10.28
N LYS A 27 5.01 11.85 -11.51
CA LYS A 27 5.99 10.80 -11.80
C LYS A 27 7.36 11.09 -11.21
N ILE A 28 7.84 12.32 -11.41
CA ILE A 28 9.14 12.75 -10.87
C ILE A 28 9.07 12.79 -9.33
N GLY A 29 7.99 13.29 -8.76
CA GLY A 29 7.75 13.30 -7.33
C GLY A 29 7.79 11.89 -6.73
N MET A 30 7.15 10.92 -7.36
CA MET A 30 7.19 9.51 -6.95
C MET A 30 8.61 8.96 -6.93
N LEU A 31 9.40 9.21 -7.98
CA LEU A 31 10.81 8.76 -8.05
C LEU A 31 11.67 9.41 -6.97
N VAL A 32 11.47 10.71 -6.72
CA VAL A 32 12.18 11.43 -5.65
C VAL A 32 11.84 10.87 -4.28
N VAL A 33 10.55 10.60 -4.01
CA VAL A 33 10.13 9.97 -2.74
C VAL A 33 10.75 8.60 -2.59
N GLN A 34 10.73 7.77 -3.62
CA GLN A 34 11.33 6.43 -3.58
C GLN A 34 12.84 6.49 -3.30
N ASP A 35 13.56 7.44 -3.92
CA ASP A 35 14.98 7.66 -3.65
C ASP A 35 15.23 8.10 -2.20
N GLN A 36 14.44 9.02 -1.66
CA GLN A 36 14.51 9.45 -0.26
C GLN A 36 14.25 8.29 0.70
N VAL A 37 13.26 7.46 0.42
CA VAL A 37 12.98 6.27 1.24
C VAL A 37 14.12 5.27 1.17
N TRP A 38 14.69 5.03 -0.02
CA TRP A 38 15.85 4.16 -0.18
C TRP A 38 17.06 4.66 0.61
N ASN A 39 17.34 5.94 0.56
CA ASN A 39 18.40 6.56 1.36
C ASN A 39 18.16 6.33 2.87
N ARG A 40 16.92 6.50 3.34
CA ARG A 40 16.54 6.23 4.73
C ARG A 40 16.74 4.75 5.10
N VAL A 41 16.37 3.81 4.24
CA VAL A 41 16.60 2.37 4.45
C VAL A 41 18.09 2.10 4.63
N THR A 42 18.93 2.71 3.80
CA THR A 42 20.39 2.55 3.85
C THR A 42 20.99 3.07 5.17
N ILE A 43 20.58 4.27 5.58
CA ILE A 43 21.00 4.87 6.85
C ILE A 43 20.56 4.03 8.06
N ASN A 44 19.28 3.63 8.07
CA ASN A 44 18.71 2.85 9.16
C ASN A 44 19.35 1.47 9.27
N ARG A 45 19.67 0.84 8.13
CA ARG A 45 20.40 -0.43 8.13
C ARG A 45 21.74 -0.34 8.83
N ALA A 46 22.51 0.71 8.56
CA ALA A 46 23.79 0.95 9.23
C ALA A 46 23.63 1.12 10.76
N ALA A 47 22.48 1.61 11.20
CA ALA A 47 22.10 1.76 12.59
C ALA A 47 21.33 0.56 13.18
N HIS A 48 21.26 -0.58 12.47
CA HIS A 48 20.48 -1.77 12.83
C HIS A 48 18.99 -1.51 13.10
N LYS A 49 18.40 -0.56 12.35
CA LYS A 49 16.99 -0.20 12.42
C LYS A 49 16.25 -0.63 11.18
N THR A 50 15.00 -1.05 11.33
CA THR A 50 14.09 -1.33 10.21
C THR A 50 13.42 -0.05 9.71
N THR A 51 13.08 -0.03 8.42
CA THR A 51 12.30 1.04 7.80
C THR A 51 11.01 0.45 7.24
N ARG A 52 9.87 1.00 7.66
CA ARG A 52 8.56 0.66 7.09
C ARG A 52 8.20 1.72 6.04
N TYR A 53 7.80 1.28 4.88
CA TYR A 53 7.39 2.13 3.77
C TYR A 53 5.98 1.76 3.32
N TYR A 54 5.03 2.66 3.53
CA TYR A 54 3.65 2.50 3.13
C TYR A 54 3.36 3.31 1.88
N LEU A 55 2.76 2.67 0.88
CA LEU A 55 2.39 3.28 -0.39
C LEU A 55 0.88 3.16 -0.56
N ASP A 56 0.18 4.26 -0.40
CA ASP A 56 -1.23 4.34 -0.77
C ASP A 56 -1.39 4.47 -2.28
N ALA A 57 -2.47 3.94 -2.81
CA ALA A 57 -2.75 3.88 -4.25
C ALA A 57 -1.58 3.27 -5.07
N PHE A 58 -0.99 2.18 -4.59
CA PHE A 58 0.20 1.53 -5.13
C PHE A 58 0.12 1.22 -6.64
N HIS A 59 -1.09 0.93 -7.15
CA HIS A 59 -1.33 0.70 -8.58
C HIS A 59 -0.86 1.85 -9.47
N LEU A 60 -0.78 3.08 -8.96
CA LEU A 60 -0.31 4.24 -9.73
C LEU A 60 1.18 4.15 -10.08
N LEU A 61 1.99 3.52 -9.23
CA LEU A 61 3.41 3.29 -9.50
C LEU A 61 3.65 2.26 -10.60
N LEU A 62 2.68 1.37 -10.82
CA LEU A 62 2.79 0.30 -11.81
C LEU A 62 2.24 0.68 -13.18
N LYS A 63 1.66 1.88 -13.34
CA LYS A 63 1.13 2.36 -14.64
C LYS A 63 2.21 2.70 -15.65
N GLU A 64 3.37 3.11 -15.19
CA GLU A 64 4.49 3.54 -16.01
C GLU A 64 5.64 2.55 -15.87
N GLU A 65 6.18 2.08 -16.97
CA GLU A 65 7.23 1.06 -17.02
C GLU A 65 8.43 1.39 -16.10
N GLN A 66 8.90 2.63 -16.12
CA GLN A 66 10.05 3.04 -15.29
C GLN A 66 9.77 2.97 -13.80
N THR A 67 8.61 3.45 -13.35
CA THR A 67 8.23 3.39 -11.93
C THR A 67 7.90 1.99 -11.49
N ALA A 68 7.32 1.17 -12.38
CA ALA A 68 7.02 -0.24 -12.13
C ALA A 68 8.31 -1.04 -11.95
N SER A 69 9.24 -0.96 -12.89
CA SER A 69 10.54 -1.66 -12.81
C SER A 69 11.33 -1.25 -11.57
N TYR A 70 11.33 0.03 -11.24
CA TYR A 70 11.98 0.52 -10.01
C TYR A 70 11.29 -0.01 -8.75
N SER A 71 9.96 -0.09 -8.74
CA SER A 71 9.20 -0.66 -7.62
C SER A 71 9.53 -2.13 -7.39
N VAL A 72 9.65 -2.93 -8.45
CA VAL A 72 10.08 -4.34 -8.36
C VAL A 72 11.49 -4.45 -7.77
N GLU A 73 12.41 -3.62 -8.22
CA GLU A 73 13.77 -3.62 -7.72
C GLU A 73 13.83 -3.27 -6.22
N ILE A 74 13.07 -2.25 -5.80
CA ILE A 74 12.94 -1.87 -4.40
C ILE A 74 12.36 -3.03 -3.58
N TRP A 75 11.28 -3.67 -4.03
CA TRP A 75 10.64 -4.78 -3.32
C TRP A 75 11.62 -5.92 -3.05
N LYS A 76 12.38 -6.31 -4.07
CA LYS A 76 13.42 -7.34 -3.94
C LYS A 76 14.57 -6.94 -3.00
N ARG A 77 14.97 -5.67 -3.04
CA ARG A 77 16.10 -5.17 -2.23
C ARG A 77 15.72 -4.96 -0.78
N TYR A 78 14.54 -4.43 -0.49
CA TYR A 78 14.12 -4.04 0.86
C TYR A 78 14.24 -5.19 1.85
N ARG A 79 13.86 -6.39 1.48
CA ARG A 79 13.98 -7.59 2.32
C ARG A 79 15.40 -7.79 2.85
N LYS A 80 16.42 -7.61 1.99
CA LYS A 80 17.84 -7.77 2.36
C LYS A 80 18.40 -6.58 3.15
N TRP A 81 17.71 -5.43 3.11
CA TRP A 81 18.20 -4.18 3.66
C TRP A 81 17.42 -3.72 4.91
N GLY A 82 16.55 -4.57 5.45
CA GLY A 82 15.76 -4.23 6.63
C GLY A 82 14.61 -3.24 6.33
N GLY A 83 14.23 -3.13 5.08
CA GLY A 83 13.05 -2.39 4.64
C GLY A 83 11.82 -3.31 4.59
N ILE A 84 10.65 -2.78 4.93
CA ILE A 84 9.37 -3.46 4.88
C ILE A 84 8.43 -2.61 4.03
N PRO A 85 8.35 -2.86 2.70
CA PRO A 85 7.42 -2.15 1.84
C PRO A 85 6.01 -2.72 2.02
N THR A 86 5.02 -1.86 2.00
CA THR A 86 3.60 -2.21 2.05
C THR A 86 2.85 -1.39 1.01
N GLY A 87 2.31 -2.03 -0.01
CA GLY A 87 1.48 -1.39 -1.03
C GLY A 87 0.00 -1.61 -0.73
N ALA A 88 -0.78 -0.54 -0.71
CA ALA A 88 -2.23 -0.59 -0.62
C ALA A 88 -2.86 -0.12 -1.94
N THR A 89 -3.95 -0.77 -2.34
CA THR A 89 -4.71 -0.37 -3.52
C THR A 89 -6.20 -0.68 -3.36
N GLN A 90 -7.03 0.21 -3.88
CA GLN A 90 -8.47 -0.02 -4.04
C GLN A 90 -8.82 -0.48 -5.46
N ASN A 91 -7.83 -0.58 -6.35
CA ASN A 91 -8.03 -0.97 -7.75
C ASN A 91 -7.16 -2.18 -8.10
N PRO A 92 -7.59 -3.40 -7.72
CA PRO A 92 -6.84 -4.62 -7.99
C PRO A 92 -6.73 -4.91 -9.49
N LYS A 93 -7.71 -4.53 -10.29
CA LYS A 93 -7.68 -4.74 -11.75
C LYS A 93 -6.52 -3.99 -12.41
N ASP A 94 -6.35 -2.69 -12.08
CA ASP A 94 -5.23 -1.90 -12.59
C ASP A 94 -3.90 -2.46 -12.08
N LEU A 95 -3.85 -2.90 -10.81
CA LEU A 95 -2.68 -3.51 -10.23
C LEU A 95 -2.28 -4.78 -11.01
N LEU A 96 -3.22 -5.70 -11.20
CA LEU A 96 -2.98 -7.01 -11.83
C LEU A 96 -2.79 -6.93 -13.35
N SER A 97 -3.02 -5.78 -13.97
CA SER A 97 -2.74 -5.57 -15.39
C SER A 97 -1.26 -5.31 -15.67
N SER A 98 -0.48 -4.93 -14.67
CA SER A 98 0.97 -4.72 -14.81
C SER A 98 1.72 -6.06 -14.85
N PRO A 99 2.62 -6.28 -15.82
CA PRO A 99 3.46 -7.48 -15.86
C PRO A 99 4.37 -7.62 -14.64
N GLU A 100 4.74 -6.50 -14.02
CA GLU A 100 5.64 -6.46 -12.87
C GLU A 100 4.98 -6.93 -11.58
N ILE A 101 3.65 -6.99 -11.53
CA ILE A 101 2.93 -7.37 -10.31
C ILE A 101 3.25 -8.80 -9.86
N GLU A 102 3.47 -9.72 -10.77
CA GLU A 102 3.82 -11.10 -10.42
C GLU A 102 5.10 -11.13 -9.58
N ASN A 103 6.12 -10.38 -9.99
CA ASN A 103 7.35 -10.24 -9.22
C ASN A 103 7.13 -9.66 -7.82
N ILE A 104 6.21 -8.71 -7.68
CA ILE A 104 5.90 -8.06 -6.40
C ILE A 104 5.15 -9.04 -5.50
N LEU A 105 4.15 -9.75 -6.01
CA LEU A 105 3.39 -10.75 -5.28
C LEU A 105 4.28 -11.90 -4.78
N GLU A 106 5.16 -12.43 -5.65
CA GLU A 106 6.12 -13.49 -5.31
C GLU A 106 7.14 -13.06 -4.23
N ASN A 107 7.45 -11.77 -4.16
CA ASN A 107 8.36 -11.21 -3.16
C ASN A 107 7.64 -10.58 -1.96
N SER A 108 6.32 -10.78 -1.84
CA SER A 108 5.51 -10.33 -0.72
C SER A 108 5.27 -11.48 0.26
N ASP A 109 5.66 -11.28 1.52
CA ASP A 109 5.44 -12.31 2.56
C ASP A 109 3.95 -12.41 2.94
N PHE A 110 3.21 -11.30 2.82
CA PHE A 110 1.78 -11.22 3.15
C PHE A 110 1.00 -10.51 2.05
N ILE A 111 -0.18 -11.04 1.72
CA ILE A 111 -1.19 -10.34 0.94
C ILE A 111 -2.47 -10.30 1.77
N TYR A 112 -2.98 -9.10 2.01
CA TYR A 112 -4.19 -8.85 2.80
C TYR A 112 -5.30 -8.41 1.84
N MET A 113 -6.28 -9.27 1.63
CA MET A 113 -7.37 -9.03 0.69
C MET A 113 -8.67 -8.84 1.45
N LEU A 114 -9.23 -7.65 1.35
CA LEU A 114 -10.54 -7.30 1.87
C LEU A 114 -11.64 -7.58 0.83
N ASN A 115 -12.87 -7.14 1.10
CA ASN A 115 -14.01 -7.32 0.20
C ASN A 115 -13.74 -6.75 -1.19
N GLN A 116 -14.08 -7.50 -2.23
CA GLN A 116 -13.77 -7.19 -3.62
C GLN A 116 -15.03 -6.95 -4.45
N ALA A 117 -14.91 -6.01 -5.41
CA ALA A 117 -15.97 -5.78 -6.38
C ALA A 117 -16.22 -7.01 -7.27
N ALA A 118 -17.46 -7.19 -7.72
CA ALA A 118 -17.85 -8.35 -8.53
C ALA A 118 -17.00 -8.52 -9.81
N GLY A 119 -16.61 -7.40 -10.45
CA GLY A 119 -15.83 -7.41 -11.69
C GLY A 119 -14.38 -7.86 -11.52
N ASP A 120 -13.83 -7.78 -10.33
CA ASP A 120 -12.40 -8.07 -10.07
C ASP A 120 -12.16 -9.51 -9.59
N ARG A 121 -13.20 -10.19 -9.15
CA ARG A 121 -13.12 -11.53 -8.52
C ARG A 121 -12.51 -12.58 -9.42
N LYS A 122 -12.89 -12.60 -10.70
CA LYS A 122 -12.38 -13.59 -11.66
C LYS A 122 -10.88 -13.46 -11.86
N ILE A 123 -10.41 -12.24 -12.10
CA ILE A 123 -8.97 -12.00 -12.31
C ILE A 123 -8.17 -12.27 -11.03
N LEU A 124 -8.71 -11.93 -9.85
CA LEU A 124 -8.08 -12.23 -8.56
C LEU A 124 -7.99 -13.73 -8.31
N ALA A 125 -9.09 -14.49 -8.57
CA ALA A 125 -9.09 -15.93 -8.40
C ALA A 125 -8.05 -16.61 -9.30
N GLU A 126 -7.94 -16.20 -10.56
CA GLU A 126 -7.01 -16.75 -11.52
C GLU A 126 -5.55 -16.40 -11.15
N ARG A 127 -5.26 -15.13 -10.83
CA ARG A 127 -3.90 -14.64 -10.56
C ARG A 127 -3.34 -15.10 -9.21
N LEU A 128 -4.19 -15.24 -8.20
CA LEU A 128 -3.78 -15.63 -6.85
C LEU A 128 -4.12 -17.10 -6.52
N ASN A 129 -4.61 -17.83 -7.50
CA ASN A 129 -4.99 -19.24 -7.35
C ASN A 129 -5.94 -19.49 -6.18
N ILE A 130 -7.01 -18.67 -6.08
CA ILE A 130 -8.01 -18.71 -5.03
C ILE A 130 -9.14 -19.64 -5.47
N SER A 131 -9.56 -20.60 -4.61
CA SER A 131 -10.70 -21.45 -4.87
C SER A 131 -12.03 -20.68 -4.79
N SER A 132 -13.10 -21.23 -5.36
CA SER A 132 -14.47 -20.66 -5.28
C SER A 132 -14.94 -20.50 -3.84
N GLU A 133 -14.60 -21.45 -2.97
CA GLU A 133 -14.94 -21.45 -1.55
C GLU A 133 -14.21 -20.32 -0.81
N GLN A 134 -12.92 -20.16 -1.09
CA GLN A 134 -12.11 -19.07 -0.51
C GLN A 134 -12.58 -17.71 -1.02
N LEU A 135 -12.94 -17.60 -2.31
CA LEU A 135 -13.42 -16.35 -2.89
C LEU A 135 -14.72 -15.85 -2.22
N ALA A 136 -15.52 -16.74 -1.64
CA ALA A 136 -16.72 -16.36 -0.90
C ALA A 136 -16.40 -15.42 0.29
N TYR A 137 -15.24 -15.54 0.93
CA TYR A 137 -14.82 -14.70 2.06
C TYR A 137 -14.51 -13.24 1.67
N VAL A 138 -14.35 -12.96 0.40
CA VAL A 138 -14.09 -11.59 -0.12
C VAL A 138 -15.20 -11.16 -1.08
N THR A 139 -16.32 -11.89 -1.08
CA THR A 139 -17.49 -11.65 -1.92
C THR A 139 -18.67 -11.28 -1.04
N ASN A 140 -19.13 -10.02 -1.09
CA ASN A 140 -20.21 -9.52 -0.22
C ASN A 140 -19.90 -9.72 1.28
N ALA A 141 -18.63 -9.65 1.63
CA ALA A 141 -18.17 -9.82 2.99
C ALA A 141 -18.44 -8.57 3.82
N ASP A 142 -18.66 -8.77 5.12
CA ASP A 142 -18.77 -7.67 6.07
C ASP A 142 -17.46 -6.85 6.12
N PRO A 143 -17.55 -5.56 6.46
CA PRO A 143 -16.34 -4.76 6.72
C PRO A 143 -15.42 -5.44 7.73
N GLY A 144 -14.13 -5.47 7.43
CA GLY A 144 -13.13 -6.12 8.27
C GLY A 144 -12.93 -7.62 8.01
N SER A 145 -13.74 -8.23 7.14
CA SER A 145 -13.56 -9.63 6.73
C SER A 145 -12.72 -9.73 5.46
N GLY A 146 -11.97 -10.80 5.31
CA GLY A 146 -11.13 -11.00 4.15
C GLY A 146 -10.31 -12.28 4.14
N LEU A 147 -9.31 -12.31 3.28
CA LEU A 147 -8.33 -13.39 3.15
C LEU A 147 -6.92 -12.86 3.43
N LEU A 148 -6.19 -13.56 4.26
CA LEU A 148 -4.77 -13.36 4.50
C LEU A 148 -3.99 -14.46 3.79
N PHE A 149 -3.10 -14.08 2.91
CA PHE A 149 -2.13 -14.97 2.28
C PHE A 149 -0.82 -14.85 3.04
N PHE A 150 -0.29 -15.97 3.43
CA PHE A 150 1.03 -16.08 4.03
C PHE A 150 1.74 -17.29 3.44
N GLN A 151 2.72 -17.06 2.59
CA GLN A 151 3.36 -18.10 1.79
C GLN A 151 2.32 -18.91 0.99
N ASN A 152 2.20 -20.21 1.23
CA ASN A 152 1.24 -21.09 0.57
C ASN A 152 -0.08 -21.27 1.34
N ILE A 153 -0.28 -20.52 2.41
CA ILE A 153 -1.45 -20.64 3.28
C ILE A 153 -2.39 -19.47 2.99
N ILE A 154 -3.65 -19.77 2.76
CA ILE A 154 -4.73 -18.79 2.60
C ILE A 154 -5.70 -18.98 3.77
N LEU A 155 -5.79 -17.95 4.62
CA LEU A 155 -6.61 -17.96 5.84
C LEU A 155 -7.73 -16.92 5.73
N PRO A 156 -8.99 -17.30 5.94
CA PRO A 156 -10.03 -16.31 6.16
C PRO A 156 -9.83 -15.64 7.52
N PHE A 157 -10.11 -14.34 7.58
CA PHE A 157 -10.04 -13.59 8.82
C PHE A 157 -11.24 -12.65 8.95
N ARG A 158 -11.51 -12.24 10.19
CA ARG A 158 -12.40 -11.15 10.52
C ARG A 158 -11.72 -10.28 11.58
N ASP A 159 -11.50 -9.02 11.23
CA ASP A 159 -10.88 -8.02 12.10
C ASP A 159 -11.78 -6.77 12.12
N GLU A 160 -12.48 -6.58 13.23
CA GLU A 160 -13.36 -5.42 13.42
C GLU A 160 -12.60 -4.35 14.20
N PHE A 161 -12.27 -3.27 13.52
CA PHE A 161 -11.65 -2.13 14.19
C PHE A 161 -12.62 -1.52 15.24
N PRO A 162 -12.19 -1.33 16.49
CA PRO A 162 -13.05 -0.80 17.56
C PRO A 162 -13.56 0.61 17.22
N LYS A 163 -14.88 0.76 17.06
CA LYS A 163 -15.50 2.02 16.64
C LYS A 163 -15.59 3.09 17.72
N ASP A 164 -15.43 2.71 18.98
CA ASP A 164 -15.45 3.55 20.15
C ASP A 164 -14.13 4.29 20.41
N THR A 165 -13.08 3.97 19.64
CA THR A 165 -11.75 4.57 19.77
C THR A 165 -11.66 5.95 19.11
N GLU A 166 -10.84 6.85 19.68
CA GLU A 166 -10.51 8.12 19.02
C GLU A 166 -9.88 7.92 17.64
N LEU A 167 -9.02 6.89 17.49
CA LEU A 167 -8.38 6.58 16.24
C LEU A 167 -9.40 6.24 15.14
N TYR A 168 -10.46 5.49 15.47
CA TYR A 168 -11.53 5.23 14.52
C TYR A 168 -12.22 6.51 14.08
N LYS A 169 -12.56 7.40 15.03
CA LYS A 169 -13.22 8.68 14.75
C LYS A 169 -12.38 9.59 13.85
N LEU A 170 -11.06 9.59 14.05
CA LEU A 170 -10.12 10.37 13.22
C LEU A 170 -9.94 9.78 11.81
N LEU A 171 -10.05 8.47 11.65
CA LEU A 171 -9.76 7.79 10.38
C LEU A 171 -11.01 7.49 9.56
N THR A 172 -12.21 7.56 10.15
CA THR A 172 -13.45 7.27 9.41
C THR A 172 -13.69 8.32 8.33
N THR A 173 -14.02 7.83 7.13
CA THR A 173 -14.40 8.68 5.98
C THR A 173 -15.90 8.60 5.69
N LYS A 174 -16.66 7.91 6.53
CA LYS A 174 -18.10 7.76 6.36
C LYS A 174 -18.79 9.06 6.75
N PRO A 175 -19.57 9.70 5.85
CA PRO A 175 -20.23 10.98 6.14
C PRO A 175 -21.14 10.96 7.37
N SER A 176 -21.75 9.80 7.68
CA SER A 176 -22.61 9.61 8.87
C SER A 176 -21.85 9.48 10.19
N GLU A 177 -20.55 9.30 10.16
CA GLU A 177 -19.69 9.08 11.34
C GLU A 177 -18.70 10.24 11.52
N VAL A 178 -18.56 11.13 10.52
CA VAL A 178 -17.74 12.35 10.63
C VAL A 178 -18.51 13.38 11.43
N THR A 179 -18.17 13.55 12.70
CA THR A 179 -18.66 14.67 13.50
C THR A 179 -17.99 15.94 13.00
N HIS A 180 -18.78 16.89 12.48
CA HIS A 180 -18.33 18.26 12.23
C HIS A 180 -18.11 18.99 13.57
N ASP A 181 -17.07 18.62 14.30
CA ASP A 181 -16.55 19.44 15.40
C ASP A 181 -15.62 20.50 14.82
N GLY A 182 -16.18 21.60 14.33
CA GLY A 182 -15.34 22.65 13.76
C GLY A 182 -16.07 23.82 13.12
N GLU A 183 -17.35 24.07 13.43
CA GLU A 183 -17.99 25.38 13.14
C GLU A 183 -18.66 25.93 14.38
N SER A 184 -17.86 26.49 15.27
CA SER A 184 -18.32 27.55 16.20
C SER A 184 -17.10 28.25 16.79
N GLY A 185 -16.82 29.46 16.29
CA GLY A 185 -15.87 30.40 16.86
C GLY A 185 -15.32 31.36 15.85
#